data_c98548cfb2ed386ef507c00046ed90df
#
_entry.id   c98548cfb2ed386ef507c00046ed90df
#
_cell.length_a   1.000
_cell.length_b   1.000
_cell.length_c   1.000
_cell.angle_alpha   90.00
_cell.angle_beta   90.00
_cell.angle_gamma   90.00
#
_symmetry.space_group_name_H-M   'P 1'
#
loop_
_entity.id
_entity.type
_entity.pdbx_description
1 polymer ?
#
loop_
_entity_poly.entity_id
_entity_poly.type
_entity_poly.pdbx_seq_one_letter_code
_entity_poly.pdbx_strand_id
1 'polypeptide(L)'
;GSPSNASSDAASEQARFDAFLAHQFQESVQDDPLSLHFLVRNPENYGITEPEMKFPEYSLEQLQKDSEENAAILEELSSFDTSLLTSDQLFTYRMMKDTLETEAGSKGLELYNQPLSALIGTQAELPTLLAEYTFYNRADIDHYLALLSQIDTYYKQLAAYEQAQADAGLAPSDDTIDRILKSCKSYLIRPENSLLTETFASRLNAVEGLSNAEKASYKAKHLSILKEHFIPAYTNLSKALESLKGSHPEAGGLSTYEHGREYYAYLAAALTGTDSSVDALKTRIEKQMQADLSEIRVRLKEHPELVRQMTDSAITLSDPDEILQNLQTQIQDDFPALTDTSYAIKYVPEALESSLSPAFFLVPPIDSDGSNTIYINEKASTEQNLYTMLAHEGYPGHLYQSAYFNDREPAAATTKAGDSTANCTPTPSTTDCRKRSNR
;
A
#
# COMPACT_ATOMS: atom_id res chain seq x y z
N GLY A 1 29.74 -34.37 19.38
CA GLY A 1 30.27 -33.23 18.68
C GLY A 1 30.66 -32.11 19.66
N SER A 2 31.80 -31.48 19.44
CA SER A 2 32.30 -30.41 20.34
C SER A 2 31.42 -29.18 20.22
N PRO A 3 31.18 -28.41 21.33
CA PRO A 3 30.32 -27.20 21.32
C PRO A 3 30.76 -26.12 20.30
N SER A 4 32.01 -26.09 19.89
CA SER A 4 32.55 -25.12 18.92
C SER A 4 32.05 -25.32 17.48
N ASN A 5 31.71 -26.55 17.05
CA ASN A 5 31.20 -26.79 15.70
C ASN A 5 29.74 -26.37 15.57
N ALA A 6 28.92 -26.63 16.59
CA ALA A 6 27.50 -26.26 16.56
C ALA A 6 27.28 -24.72 16.53
N SER A 7 28.13 -23.94 17.23
CA SER A 7 28.06 -22.49 17.18
C SER A 7 28.55 -21.90 15.84
N SER A 8 29.52 -22.55 15.20
CA SER A 8 30.02 -22.21 13.87
C SER A 8 28.95 -22.47 12.79
N ASP A 9 28.25 -23.59 12.89
CA ASP A 9 27.21 -23.98 11.94
C ASP A 9 25.97 -23.04 12.03
N ALA A 10 25.58 -22.67 13.26
CA ALA A 10 24.50 -21.70 13.48
C ALA A 10 24.86 -20.32 12.92
N ALA A 11 26.07 -19.80 13.21
CA ALA A 11 26.50 -18.50 12.70
C ALA A 11 26.55 -18.47 11.16
N SER A 12 26.98 -19.57 10.53
CA SER A 12 27.00 -19.69 9.06
C SER A 12 25.61 -19.69 8.46
N GLU A 13 24.65 -20.42 9.06
CA GLU A 13 23.27 -20.49 8.57
C GLU A 13 22.54 -19.15 8.76
N GLN A 14 22.74 -18.50 9.89
CA GLN A 14 22.20 -17.16 10.16
C GLN A 14 22.71 -16.13 9.14
N ALA A 15 24.02 -16.12 8.85
CA ALA A 15 24.58 -15.24 7.84
C ALA A 15 24.06 -15.53 6.42
N ARG A 16 23.83 -16.83 6.08
CA ARG A 16 23.22 -17.24 4.81
C ARG A 16 21.80 -16.73 4.70
N PHE A 17 21.03 -16.81 5.78
CA PHE A 17 19.66 -16.31 5.82
C PHE A 17 19.61 -14.79 5.67
N ASP A 18 20.45 -14.04 6.37
CA ASP A 18 20.52 -12.58 6.25
C ASP A 18 20.90 -12.14 4.83
N ALA A 19 21.83 -12.85 4.19
CA ALA A 19 22.20 -12.60 2.79
C ALA A 19 21.04 -12.89 1.83
N PHE A 20 20.29 -13.97 2.07
CA PHE A 20 19.07 -14.27 1.32
C PHE A 20 18.04 -13.14 1.48
N LEU A 21 17.76 -12.68 2.69
CA LEU A 21 16.81 -11.60 2.93
C LEU A 21 17.22 -10.31 2.22
N ALA A 22 18.50 -9.94 2.31
CA ALA A 22 19.02 -8.74 1.66
C ALA A 22 18.87 -8.83 0.13
N HIS A 23 19.15 -9.99 -0.45
CA HIS A 23 18.98 -10.24 -1.89
C HIS A 23 17.51 -10.13 -2.29
N GLN A 24 16.60 -10.79 -1.58
CA GLN A 24 15.16 -10.73 -1.86
C GLN A 24 14.63 -9.28 -1.77
N PHE A 25 15.10 -8.50 -0.80
CA PHE A 25 14.74 -7.10 -0.68
C PHE A 25 15.21 -6.28 -1.89
N GLN A 26 16.47 -6.42 -2.29
CA GLN A 26 17.02 -5.73 -3.46
C GLN A 26 16.23 -6.05 -4.72
N GLU A 27 15.99 -7.33 -5.01
CA GLU A 27 15.24 -7.78 -6.19
C GLU A 27 13.80 -7.25 -6.18
N SER A 28 13.13 -7.24 -5.02
CA SER A 28 11.73 -6.80 -4.92
C SER A 28 11.48 -5.32 -5.25
N VAL A 29 12.50 -4.48 -5.16
CA VAL A 29 12.39 -3.02 -5.37
C VAL A 29 13.20 -2.53 -6.57
N GLN A 30 14.12 -3.33 -7.11
CA GLN A 30 15.03 -2.91 -8.18
C GLN A 30 14.30 -2.52 -9.46
N ASP A 31 13.20 -3.21 -9.78
CA ASP A 31 12.40 -2.99 -10.99
C ASP A 31 11.14 -2.14 -10.76
N ASP A 32 10.93 -1.63 -9.53
CA ASP A 32 9.82 -0.75 -9.18
C ASP A 32 10.32 0.55 -8.52
N PRO A 33 10.80 1.51 -9.31
CA PRO A 33 11.34 2.76 -8.80
C PRO A 33 10.31 3.62 -8.06
N LEU A 34 9.02 3.50 -8.38
CA LEU A 34 7.98 4.21 -7.63
C LEU A 34 7.85 3.66 -6.21
N SER A 35 7.73 2.35 -6.06
CA SER A 35 7.68 1.70 -4.74
C SER A 35 8.97 1.90 -3.97
N LEU A 36 10.12 1.80 -4.62
CA LEU A 36 11.43 2.07 -4.02
C LEU A 36 11.47 3.47 -3.39
N HIS A 37 11.05 4.50 -4.12
CA HIS A 37 11.06 5.89 -3.64
C HIS A 37 10.24 6.09 -2.35
N PHE A 38 9.11 5.40 -2.23
CA PHE A 38 8.28 5.49 -1.04
C PHE A 38 8.76 4.59 0.11
N LEU A 39 9.46 3.51 -0.22
CA LEU A 39 9.89 2.51 0.76
C LEU A 39 11.23 2.84 1.39
N VAL A 40 12.15 3.43 0.61
CA VAL A 40 13.54 3.68 1.02
C VAL A 40 13.96 5.09 0.60
N ARG A 41 14.52 5.84 1.56
CA ARG A 41 15.05 7.20 1.29
C ARG A 41 16.46 7.18 0.72
N ASN A 42 17.30 6.23 1.18
CA ASN A 42 18.71 6.13 0.82
C ASN A 42 19.00 4.73 0.26
N PRO A 43 18.61 4.43 -1.00
CA PRO A 43 18.73 3.09 -1.59
C PRO A 43 20.16 2.53 -1.59
N GLU A 44 21.17 3.41 -1.69
CA GLU A 44 22.59 3.04 -1.67
C GLU A 44 23.02 2.34 -0.38
N ASN A 45 22.36 2.62 0.75
CA ASN A 45 22.63 1.96 2.02
C ASN A 45 22.21 0.48 2.02
N TYR A 46 21.35 0.10 1.09
CA TYR A 46 20.84 -1.27 0.91
C TYR A 46 21.47 -1.97 -0.30
N GLY A 47 22.51 -1.38 -0.90
CA GLY A 47 23.15 -1.94 -2.08
C GLY A 47 22.28 -1.89 -3.35
N ILE A 48 21.22 -1.08 -3.34
CA ILE A 48 20.32 -0.89 -4.47
C ILE A 48 20.96 0.12 -5.41
N THR A 49 21.14 -0.26 -6.67
CA THR A 49 21.58 0.65 -7.73
C THR A 49 20.40 1.46 -8.25
N GLU A 50 20.67 2.63 -8.83
CA GLU A 50 19.64 3.47 -9.42
C GLU A 50 18.87 2.68 -10.49
N PRO A 51 17.54 2.45 -10.29
CA PRO A 51 16.76 1.66 -11.23
C PRO A 51 16.41 2.45 -12.49
N GLU A 52 16.07 1.75 -13.57
CA GLU A 52 15.47 2.37 -14.73
C GLU A 52 14.12 2.99 -14.35
N MET A 53 13.91 4.28 -14.70
CA MET A 53 12.67 5.00 -14.36
C MET A 53 11.52 4.58 -15.27
N LYS A 54 10.91 3.44 -14.98
CA LYS A 54 9.75 2.86 -15.67
C LYS A 54 8.80 2.23 -14.64
N PHE A 55 7.55 2.03 -15.03
CA PHE A 55 6.64 1.19 -14.24
C PHE A 55 6.94 -0.28 -14.49
N PRO A 56 6.73 -1.16 -13.48
CA PRO A 56 6.80 -2.60 -13.68
C PRO A 56 5.88 -3.05 -14.83
N GLU A 57 6.29 -4.07 -15.56
CA GLU A 57 5.45 -4.66 -16.58
C GLU A 57 4.18 -5.27 -15.96
N TYR A 58 3.03 -5.00 -16.59
CA TYR A 58 1.76 -5.58 -16.19
C TYR A 58 1.14 -6.36 -17.35
N SER A 59 1.35 -7.65 -17.37
CA SER A 59 0.82 -8.57 -18.38
C SER A 59 0.51 -9.93 -17.74
N LEU A 60 -0.31 -10.75 -18.40
CA LEU A 60 -0.54 -12.12 -17.94
C LEU A 60 0.76 -12.93 -17.89
N GLU A 61 1.63 -12.75 -18.88
CA GLU A 61 2.94 -13.42 -18.93
C GLU A 61 3.82 -13.02 -17.75
N GLN A 62 3.87 -11.72 -17.40
CA GLN A 62 4.63 -11.26 -16.26
C GLN A 62 4.06 -11.80 -14.95
N LEU A 63 2.75 -11.79 -14.76
CA LEU A 63 2.11 -12.33 -13.55
C LEU A 63 2.37 -13.84 -13.38
N GLN A 64 2.41 -14.60 -14.48
CA GLN A 64 2.79 -16.02 -14.45
C GLN A 64 4.26 -16.22 -14.08
N LYS A 65 5.15 -15.37 -14.62
CA LYS A 65 6.56 -15.36 -14.28
C LYS A 65 6.78 -15.03 -12.81
N ASP A 66 6.10 -14.01 -12.28
CA ASP A 66 6.15 -13.63 -10.87
C ASP A 66 5.71 -14.81 -9.96
N SER A 67 4.69 -15.55 -10.38
CA SER A 67 4.24 -16.76 -9.67
C SER A 67 5.31 -17.87 -9.67
N GLU A 68 6.04 -18.05 -10.78
CA GLU A 68 7.15 -19.00 -10.86
C GLU A 68 8.35 -18.57 -10.00
N GLU A 69 8.67 -17.27 -9.99
CA GLU A 69 9.72 -16.70 -9.14
C GLU A 69 9.37 -16.85 -7.66
N ASN A 70 8.13 -16.58 -7.26
CA ASN A 70 7.65 -16.81 -5.89
C ASN A 70 7.80 -18.28 -5.45
N ALA A 71 7.52 -19.22 -6.36
CA ALA A 71 7.70 -20.64 -6.09
C ALA A 71 9.20 -21.00 -5.89
N ALA A 72 10.10 -20.42 -6.68
CA ALA A 72 11.55 -20.62 -6.53
C ALA A 72 12.07 -20.01 -5.21
N ILE A 73 11.58 -18.84 -4.82
CA ILE A 73 11.91 -18.20 -3.52
C ILE A 73 11.44 -19.10 -2.37
N LEU A 74 10.25 -19.68 -2.45
CA LEU A 74 9.73 -20.60 -1.43
C LEU A 74 10.56 -21.87 -1.32
N GLU A 75 11.04 -22.41 -2.45
CA GLU A 75 11.95 -23.56 -2.47
C GLU A 75 13.29 -23.23 -1.79
N GLU A 76 13.90 -22.11 -2.13
CA GLU A 76 15.14 -21.64 -1.50
C GLU A 76 14.94 -21.39 0.00
N LEU A 77 13.87 -20.69 0.39
CA LEU A 77 13.50 -20.46 1.79
C LEU A 77 13.38 -21.77 2.56
N SER A 78 12.78 -22.79 1.96
CA SER A 78 12.59 -24.10 2.56
C SER A 78 13.90 -24.89 2.76
N SER A 79 15.00 -24.46 2.14
CA SER A 79 16.32 -25.06 2.29
C SER A 79 17.06 -24.70 3.58
N PHE A 80 16.55 -23.70 4.33
CA PHE A 80 17.18 -23.26 5.57
C PHE A 80 16.89 -24.21 6.74
N ASP A 81 17.91 -24.47 7.57
CA ASP A 81 17.72 -25.16 8.84
C ASP A 81 17.19 -24.21 9.91
N THR A 82 15.87 -24.22 10.09
CA THR A 82 15.17 -23.34 11.02
C THR A 82 15.58 -23.53 12.49
N SER A 83 16.20 -24.66 12.85
CA SER A 83 16.71 -24.90 14.21
C SER A 83 17.97 -24.10 14.54
N LEU A 84 18.65 -23.56 13.53
CA LEU A 84 19.88 -22.77 13.64
C LEU A 84 19.61 -21.26 13.56
N LEU A 85 18.40 -20.83 13.16
CA LEU A 85 18.02 -19.43 13.06
C LEU A 85 17.80 -18.81 14.44
N THR A 86 18.01 -17.49 14.54
CA THR A 86 17.60 -16.72 15.71
C THR A 86 16.07 -16.66 15.81
N SER A 87 15.53 -16.24 16.96
CA SER A 87 14.09 -16.06 17.14
C SER A 87 13.49 -15.10 16.10
N ASP A 88 14.19 -14.01 15.80
CA ASP A 88 13.73 -12.97 14.88
C ASP A 88 13.82 -13.44 13.43
N GLN A 89 14.93 -14.11 13.07
CA GLN A 89 15.05 -14.76 11.76
C GLN A 89 14.00 -15.85 11.56
N LEU A 90 13.69 -16.64 12.59
CA LEU A 90 12.64 -17.65 12.53
C LEU A 90 11.25 -17.03 12.37
N PHE A 91 10.99 -15.89 13.00
CA PHE A 91 9.75 -15.13 12.82
C PHE A 91 9.64 -14.67 11.36
N THR A 92 10.68 -14.04 10.83
CA THR A 92 10.74 -13.58 9.43
C THR A 92 10.58 -14.74 8.44
N TYR A 93 11.27 -15.86 8.69
CA TYR A 93 11.12 -17.09 7.90
C TYR A 93 9.66 -17.54 7.82
N ARG A 94 8.97 -17.61 8.95
CA ARG A 94 7.55 -18.02 9.02
C ARG A 94 6.65 -17.05 8.26
N MET A 95 6.84 -15.75 8.46
CA MET A 95 6.07 -14.72 7.75
C MET A 95 6.22 -14.84 6.23
N MET A 96 7.45 -14.97 5.74
CA MET A 96 7.71 -15.14 4.30
C MET A 96 7.11 -16.44 3.78
N LYS A 97 7.30 -17.54 4.51
CA LYS A 97 6.76 -18.84 4.13
C LYS A 97 5.25 -18.81 4.01
N ASP A 98 4.54 -18.30 5.02
CA ASP A 98 3.09 -18.22 5.02
C ASP A 98 2.57 -17.32 3.89
N THR A 99 3.28 -16.24 3.59
CA THR A 99 2.93 -15.35 2.46
C THR A 99 3.12 -16.06 1.12
N LEU A 100 4.29 -16.66 0.87
CA LEU A 100 4.59 -17.34 -0.39
C LEU A 100 3.70 -18.58 -0.62
N GLU A 101 3.38 -19.32 0.44
CA GLU A 101 2.43 -20.45 0.37
C GLU A 101 1.01 -19.96 0.04
N THR A 102 0.61 -18.81 0.56
CA THR A 102 -0.69 -18.20 0.25
C THR A 102 -0.72 -17.71 -1.19
N GLU A 103 0.33 -17.01 -1.65
CA GLU A 103 0.44 -16.52 -3.03
C GLU A 103 0.43 -17.68 -4.05
N ALA A 104 1.00 -18.82 -3.72
CA ALA A 104 0.94 -20.02 -4.57
C ALA A 104 -0.51 -20.48 -4.85
N GLY A 105 -1.47 -20.10 -4.01
CA GLY A 105 -2.89 -20.35 -4.21
C GLY A 105 -3.54 -19.57 -5.36
N SER A 106 -2.87 -18.53 -5.88
CA SER A 106 -3.33 -17.75 -7.05
C SER A 106 -2.84 -18.30 -8.39
N LYS A 107 -1.95 -19.31 -8.38
CA LYS A 107 -1.38 -19.88 -9.61
C LYS A 107 -2.46 -20.43 -10.53
N GLY A 108 -2.46 -19.98 -11.79
CA GLY A 108 -3.47 -20.31 -12.79
C GLY A 108 -4.73 -19.44 -12.70
N LEU A 109 -4.78 -18.50 -11.75
CA LEU A 109 -5.88 -17.54 -11.53
C LEU A 109 -5.45 -16.10 -11.79
N GLU A 110 -4.34 -15.87 -12.48
CA GLU A 110 -3.73 -14.55 -12.69
C GLU A 110 -4.68 -13.60 -13.42
N LEU A 111 -5.55 -14.13 -14.30
CA LEU A 111 -6.58 -13.33 -14.99
C LEU A 111 -7.75 -12.88 -14.09
N TYR A 112 -7.82 -13.36 -12.84
CA TYR A 112 -8.82 -12.89 -11.88
C TYR A 112 -8.37 -11.63 -11.12
N ASN A 113 -7.09 -11.25 -11.23
CA ASN A 113 -6.60 -10.03 -10.62
C ASN A 113 -7.32 -8.80 -11.20
N GLN A 114 -7.59 -7.81 -10.35
CA GLN A 114 -8.35 -6.61 -10.73
C GLN A 114 -7.49 -5.36 -10.51
N PRO A 115 -6.59 -5.03 -11.46
CA PRO A 115 -5.74 -3.84 -11.35
C PRO A 115 -6.55 -2.55 -11.42
N LEU A 116 -7.68 -2.57 -12.13
CA LEU A 116 -8.65 -1.46 -12.16
C LEU A 116 -9.86 -1.82 -11.29
N SER A 117 -10.36 -0.86 -10.53
CA SER A 117 -11.40 -1.11 -9.55
C SER A 117 -12.31 0.10 -9.39
N ALA A 118 -13.58 -0.16 -9.07
CA ALA A 118 -14.57 0.89 -8.80
C ALA A 118 -14.28 1.73 -7.56
N LEU A 119 -13.49 1.20 -6.61
CA LEU A 119 -13.14 1.86 -5.36
C LEU A 119 -11.68 2.35 -5.35
N ILE A 120 -10.75 1.41 -5.27
CA ILE A 120 -9.32 1.68 -5.21
C ILE A 120 -8.66 0.83 -6.30
N GLY A 121 -8.42 1.41 -7.46
CA GLY A 121 -7.72 0.78 -8.57
C GLY A 121 -6.57 1.67 -9.04
N THR A 122 -5.68 1.12 -9.85
CA THR A 122 -4.50 1.83 -10.38
C THR A 122 -4.87 3.17 -11.02
N GLN A 123 -6.05 3.27 -11.64
CA GLN A 123 -6.52 4.51 -12.26
C GLN A 123 -6.74 5.66 -11.25
N ALA A 124 -6.95 5.36 -9.96
CA ALA A 124 -7.12 6.36 -8.91
C ALA A 124 -5.89 6.45 -7.99
N GLU A 125 -5.27 5.32 -7.70
CA GLU A 125 -4.13 5.23 -6.79
C GLU A 125 -2.86 5.83 -7.39
N LEU A 126 -2.53 5.51 -8.64
CA LEU A 126 -1.29 5.97 -9.27
C LEU A 126 -1.17 7.51 -9.34
N PRO A 127 -2.21 8.28 -9.75
CA PRO A 127 -2.15 9.75 -9.68
C PRO A 127 -1.94 10.28 -8.27
N THR A 128 -2.50 9.62 -7.26
CA THR A 128 -2.32 10.00 -5.85
C THR A 128 -0.88 9.79 -5.42
N LEU A 129 -0.29 8.63 -5.73
CA LEU A 129 1.12 8.36 -5.45
C LEU A 129 2.03 9.36 -6.17
N LEU A 130 1.75 9.66 -7.42
CA LEU A 130 2.51 10.66 -8.18
C LEU A 130 2.35 12.07 -7.58
N ALA A 131 1.19 12.43 -7.03
CA ALA A 131 0.98 13.70 -6.34
C ALA A 131 1.77 13.80 -5.03
N GLU A 132 1.95 12.68 -4.33
CA GLU A 132 2.67 12.58 -3.05
C GLU A 132 4.16 12.23 -3.21
N TYR A 133 4.67 12.04 -4.44
CA TYR A 133 6.07 11.73 -4.71
C TYR A 133 6.98 12.86 -4.19
N THR A 134 7.72 12.62 -3.12
CA THR A 134 8.51 13.65 -2.42
C THR A 134 9.75 14.02 -3.23
N PHE A 135 10.05 15.32 -3.35
CA PHE A 135 11.30 15.81 -3.95
C PHE A 135 12.30 16.15 -2.83
N TYR A 136 13.13 15.20 -2.46
CA TYR A 136 14.22 15.43 -1.49
C TYR A 136 15.37 16.24 -2.11
N ASN A 137 15.56 16.09 -3.42
CA ASN A 137 16.63 16.72 -4.17
C ASN A 137 16.25 16.87 -5.67
N ARG A 138 17.19 17.39 -6.48
CA ARG A 138 16.99 17.59 -7.92
C ARG A 138 16.76 16.27 -8.69
N ALA A 139 17.47 15.19 -8.33
CA ALA A 139 17.33 13.91 -9.04
C ALA A 139 15.91 13.37 -8.91
N ASP A 140 15.25 13.54 -7.77
CA ASP A 140 13.86 13.12 -7.59
C ASP A 140 12.87 13.81 -8.53
N ILE A 141 13.15 15.07 -8.89
CA ILE A 141 12.35 15.78 -9.90
C ILE A 141 12.49 15.12 -11.27
N ASP A 142 13.72 14.79 -11.66
CA ASP A 142 14.02 14.16 -12.95
C ASP A 142 13.44 12.73 -12.99
N HIS A 143 13.56 11.97 -11.91
CA HIS A 143 12.97 10.63 -11.76
C HIS A 143 11.44 10.66 -11.87
N TYR A 144 10.79 11.57 -11.15
CA TYR A 144 9.35 11.77 -11.23
C TYR A 144 8.89 12.09 -12.67
N LEU A 145 9.58 13.02 -13.35
CA LEU A 145 9.23 13.38 -14.72
C LEU A 145 9.46 12.22 -15.70
N ALA A 146 10.51 11.42 -15.48
CA ALA A 146 10.75 10.23 -16.27
C ALA A 146 9.65 9.19 -16.08
N LEU A 147 9.25 8.90 -14.83
CA LEU A 147 8.12 7.99 -14.52
C LEU A 147 6.82 8.51 -15.14
N LEU A 148 6.50 9.78 -14.95
CA LEU A 148 5.28 10.37 -15.50
C LEU A 148 5.21 10.24 -17.03
N SER A 149 6.35 10.29 -17.70
CA SER A 149 6.43 10.12 -19.16
C SER A 149 6.20 8.68 -19.65
N GLN A 150 6.14 7.71 -18.74
CA GLN A 150 5.88 6.29 -19.06
C GLN A 150 4.44 5.86 -18.77
N ILE A 151 3.59 6.77 -18.26
CA ILE A 151 2.24 6.40 -17.79
C ILE A 151 1.35 5.89 -18.93
N ASP A 152 1.49 6.39 -20.13
CA ASP A 152 0.73 5.95 -21.30
C ASP A 152 1.13 4.53 -21.73
N THR A 153 2.40 4.17 -21.64
CA THR A 153 2.88 2.81 -21.87
C THR A 153 2.32 1.84 -20.82
N TYR A 154 2.36 2.22 -19.55
CA TYR A 154 1.83 1.40 -18.47
C TYR A 154 0.31 1.22 -18.58
N TYR A 155 -0.45 2.27 -18.87
CA TYR A 155 -1.90 2.18 -19.03
C TYR A 155 -2.33 1.39 -20.27
N LYS A 156 -1.48 1.37 -21.30
CA LYS A 156 -1.69 0.48 -22.45
C LYS A 156 -1.57 -0.99 -22.07
N GLN A 157 -0.65 -1.34 -21.17
CA GLN A 157 -0.52 -2.71 -20.63
C GLN A 157 -1.76 -3.09 -19.80
N LEU A 158 -2.24 -2.19 -18.92
CA LEU A 158 -3.47 -2.41 -18.17
C LEU A 158 -4.68 -2.63 -19.11
N ALA A 159 -4.82 -1.82 -20.15
CA ALA A 159 -5.89 -1.98 -21.14
C ALA A 159 -5.79 -3.32 -21.89
N ALA A 160 -4.59 -3.78 -22.22
CA ALA A 160 -4.37 -5.08 -22.84
C ALA A 160 -4.70 -6.25 -21.90
N TYR A 161 -4.39 -6.10 -20.62
CA TYR A 161 -4.76 -7.08 -19.60
C TYR A 161 -6.30 -7.17 -19.42
N GLU A 162 -6.99 -6.04 -19.33
CA GLU A 162 -8.47 -6.01 -19.28
C GLU A 162 -9.11 -6.67 -20.53
N GLN A 163 -8.50 -6.49 -21.70
CA GLN A 163 -8.93 -7.19 -22.92
C GLN A 163 -8.70 -8.70 -22.80
N ALA A 164 -7.56 -9.15 -22.26
CA ALA A 164 -7.30 -10.57 -22.04
C ALA A 164 -8.30 -11.20 -21.06
N GLN A 165 -8.69 -10.47 -20.02
CA GLN A 165 -9.78 -10.88 -19.12
C GLN A 165 -11.11 -11.03 -19.87
N ALA A 166 -11.46 -10.06 -20.71
CA ALA A 166 -12.69 -10.11 -21.49
C ALA A 166 -12.70 -11.29 -22.47
N ASP A 167 -11.57 -11.55 -23.14
CA ASP A 167 -11.42 -12.68 -24.06
C ASP A 167 -11.53 -14.05 -23.34
N ALA A 168 -11.18 -14.09 -22.05
CA ALA A 168 -11.35 -15.25 -21.17
C ALA A 168 -12.74 -15.34 -20.51
N GLY A 169 -13.66 -14.42 -20.79
CA GLY A 169 -14.98 -14.36 -20.14
C GLY A 169 -14.96 -13.83 -18.70
N LEU A 170 -13.92 -13.11 -18.32
CA LEU A 170 -13.69 -12.56 -16.99
C LEU A 170 -13.80 -11.02 -16.94
N ALA A 171 -14.39 -10.41 -17.97
CA ALA A 171 -14.57 -8.95 -18.02
C ALA A 171 -15.29 -8.43 -16.76
N PRO A 172 -14.94 -7.24 -16.24
CA PRO A 172 -15.74 -6.57 -15.24
C PRO A 172 -17.17 -6.32 -15.73
N SER A 173 -18.13 -6.25 -14.82
CA SER A 173 -19.50 -5.88 -15.18
C SER A 173 -19.60 -4.47 -15.75
N ASP A 174 -20.62 -4.20 -16.55
CA ASP A 174 -20.86 -2.87 -17.13
C ASP A 174 -20.95 -1.78 -16.05
N ASP A 175 -21.58 -2.06 -14.90
CA ASP A 175 -21.62 -1.13 -13.76
C ASP A 175 -20.21 -0.85 -13.18
N THR A 176 -19.38 -1.87 -13.06
CA THR A 176 -18.00 -1.72 -12.62
C THR A 176 -17.20 -0.88 -13.62
N ILE A 177 -17.33 -1.16 -14.91
CA ILE A 177 -16.68 -0.38 -15.97
C ILE A 177 -17.14 1.09 -15.91
N ASP A 178 -18.43 1.35 -15.75
CA ASP A 178 -18.94 2.73 -15.65
C ASP A 178 -18.37 3.50 -14.45
N ARG A 179 -18.19 2.84 -13.32
CA ARG A 179 -17.55 3.45 -12.13
C ARG A 179 -16.07 3.74 -12.37
N ILE A 180 -15.34 2.82 -13.00
CA ILE A 180 -13.94 3.02 -13.37
C ILE A 180 -13.83 4.17 -14.37
N LEU A 181 -14.69 4.21 -15.39
CA LEU A 181 -14.75 5.30 -16.37
C LEU A 181 -15.04 6.65 -15.73
N LYS A 182 -15.92 6.70 -14.73
CA LYS A 182 -16.19 7.92 -13.97
C LYS A 182 -14.93 8.41 -13.23
N SER A 183 -14.18 7.49 -12.63
CA SER A 183 -12.89 7.80 -12.02
C SER A 183 -11.90 8.33 -13.06
N CYS A 184 -11.73 7.64 -14.20
CA CYS A 184 -10.84 8.09 -15.27
C CYS A 184 -11.19 9.50 -15.80
N LYS A 185 -12.48 9.79 -15.96
CA LYS A 185 -12.96 11.10 -16.46
C LYS A 185 -12.59 12.25 -15.53
N SER A 186 -12.45 12.03 -14.24
CA SER A 186 -12.04 13.08 -13.28
C SER A 186 -10.63 13.61 -13.55
N TYR A 187 -9.79 12.82 -14.20
CA TYR A 187 -8.41 13.20 -14.58
C TYR A 187 -8.31 13.81 -15.99
N LEU A 188 -9.38 13.77 -16.80
CA LEU A 188 -9.43 14.34 -18.14
C LEU A 188 -9.82 15.83 -18.10
N ILE A 189 -9.04 16.60 -17.37
CA ILE A 189 -9.20 18.07 -17.23
C ILE A 189 -8.01 18.76 -17.89
N ARG A 190 -8.06 20.10 -17.95
CA ARG A 190 -6.91 20.88 -18.45
C ARG A 190 -5.70 20.62 -17.58
N PRO A 191 -4.54 20.27 -18.15
CA PRO A 191 -3.33 19.96 -17.38
C PRO A 191 -2.91 21.06 -16.41
N GLU A 192 -3.16 22.32 -16.75
CA GLU A 192 -2.87 23.49 -15.91
C GLU A 192 -3.68 23.48 -14.59
N ASN A 193 -4.83 22.83 -14.58
CA ASN A 193 -5.75 22.74 -13.44
C ASN A 193 -5.70 21.37 -12.77
N SER A 194 -4.74 20.50 -13.17
CA SER A 194 -4.65 19.17 -12.62
C SER A 194 -3.99 19.20 -11.23
N LEU A 195 -4.41 18.29 -10.38
CA LEU A 195 -3.76 17.98 -9.11
C LEU A 195 -2.24 17.85 -9.25
N LEU A 196 -1.79 17.11 -10.27
CA LEU A 196 -0.36 16.88 -10.47
C LEU A 196 0.40 18.19 -10.73
N THR A 197 -0.22 19.18 -11.39
CA THR A 197 0.39 20.50 -11.61
C THR A 197 0.46 21.30 -10.32
N GLU A 198 -0.59 21.29 -9.52
CA GLU A 198 -0.66 21.98 -8.23
C GLU A 198 0.39 21.44 -7.25
N THR A 199 0.38 20.12 -7.02
CA THR A 199 1.31 19.47 -6.10
C THR A 199 2.76 19.51 -6.60
N PHE A 200 2.99 19.40 -7.91
CA PHE A 200 4.32 19.57 -8.51
C PHE A 200 4.91 20.94 -8.21
N ALA A 201 4.12 22.00 -8.40
CA ALA A 201 4.58 23.37 -8.14
C ALA A 201 4.94 23.59 -6.67
N SER A 202 4.15 23.06 -5.75
CA SER A 202 4.41 23.12 -4.31
C SER A 202 5.69 22.39 -3.93
N ARG A 203 5.83 21.13 -4.35
CA ARG A 203 7.02 20.30 -4.08
C ARG A 203 8.29 20.89 -4.68
N LEU A 204 8.21 21.39 -5.92
CA LEU A 204 9.34 22.03 -6.61
C LEU A 204 9.86 23.26 -5.84
N ASN A 205 8.95 24.01 -5.20
CA ASN A 205 9.34 25.18 -4.42
C ASN A 205 10.06 24.81 -3.11
N ALA A 206 9.84 23.62 -2.59
CA ALA A 206 10.50 23.13 -1.39
C ALA A 206 11.94 22.63 -1.64
N VAL A 207 12.31 22.37 -2.90
CA VAL A 207 13.68 21.94 -3.23
C VAL A 207 14.64 23.14 -3.19
N GLU A 208 15.63 23.02 -2.33
CA GLU A 208 16.67 24.06 -2.18
C GLU A 208 17.60 24.13 -3.41
N GLY A 209 18.19 25.29 -3.65
CA GLY A 209 19.22 25.51 -4.67
C GLY A 209 18.70 25.59 -6.11
N LEU A 210 17.39 25.58 -6.35
CA LEU A 210 16.80 25.80 -7.66
C LEU A 210 16.58 27.29 -7.95
N SER A 211 17.11 27.78 -9.06
CA SER A 211 16.80 29.12 -9.56
C SER A 211 15.36 29.21 -10.10
N ASN A 212 14.83 30.43 -10.18
CA ASN A 212 13.50 30.68 -10.77
C ASN A 212 13.42 30.22 -12.24
N ALA A 213 14.51 30.33 -12.99
CA ALA A 213 14.58 29.86 -14.38
C ALA A 213 14.48 28.33 -14.46
N GLU A 214 15.18 27.60 -13.60
CA GLU A 214 15.10 26.15 -13.52
C GLU A 214 13.69 25.69 -13.09
N LYS A 215 13.10 26.32 -12.08
CA LYS A 215 11.71 26.04 -11.66
C LYS A 215 10.73 26.26 -12.80
N ALA A 216 10.89 27.34 -13.58
CA ALA A 216 10.03 27.59 -14.75
C ALA A 216 10.21 26.52 -15.83
N SER A 217 11.46 26.08 -16.08
CA SER A 217 11.76 25.01 -17.03
C SER A 217 11.14 23.69 -16.63
N TYR A 218 11.26 23.28 -15.35
CA TYR A 218 10.64 22.08 -14.82
C TYR A 218 9.11 22.10 -14.90
N LYS A 219 8.47 23.24 -14.59
CA LYS A 219 7.02 23.41 -14.74
C LYS A 219 6.56 23.26 -16.18
N ALA A 220 7.30 23.83 -17.13
CA ALA A 220 7.00 23.72 -18.56
C ALA A 220 7.14 22.26 -19.04
N LYS A 221 8.21 21.57 -18.64
CA LYS A 221 8.42 20.14 -18.95
C LYS A 221 7.31 19.28 -18.38
N HIS A 222 6.93 19.49 -17.12
CA HIS A 222 5.84 18.77 -16.48
C HIS A 222 4.51 18.93 -17.24
N LEU A 223 4.13 20.16 -17.60
CA LEU A 223 2.93 20.41 -18.38
C LEU A 223 2.96 19.73 -19.76
N SER A 224 4.12 19.71 -20.44
CA SER A 224 4.29 18.99 -21.70
C SER A 224 4.03 17.50 -21.53
N ILE A 225 4.63 16.90 -20.52
CA ILE A 225 4.45 15.46 -20.21
C ILE A 225 3.00 15.14 -19.89
N LEU A 226 2.31 15.99 -19.11
CA LEU A 226 0.88 15.78 -18.85
C LEU A 226 0.05 15.78 -20.14
N LYS A 227 0.35 16.68 -21.08
CA LYS A 227 -0.36 16.77 -22.38
C LYS A 227 -0.04 15.60 -23.30
N GLU A 228 1.20 15.15 -23.29
CA GLU A 228 1.72 14.15 -24.25
C GLU A 228 1.52 12.72 -23.78
N HIS A 229 1.50 12.47 -22.46
CA HIS A 229 1.45 11.13 -21.88
C HIS A 229 0.26 10.91 -20.93
N PHE A 230 0.05 11.78 -19.93
CA PHE A 230 -0.96 11.55 -18.90
C PHE A 230 -2.40 11.62 -19.45
N ILE A 231 -2.75 12.68 -20.15
CA ILE A 231 -4.09 12.83 -20.76
C ILE A 231 -4.36 11.73 -21.81
N PRO A 232 -3.41 11.41 -22.71
CA PRO A 232 -3.58 10.29 -23.64
C PRO A 232 -3.73 8.93 -22.95
N ALA A 233 -3.01 8.68 -21.84
CA ALA A 233 -3.14 7.44 -21.06
C ALA A 233 -4.58 7.22 -20.62
N TYR A 234 -5.19 8.19 -19.94
CA TYR A 234 -6.58 8.10 -19.49
C TYR A 234 -7.60 8.09 -20.64
N THR A 235 -7.33 8.84 -21.69
CA THR A 235 -8.20 8.85 -22.89
C THR A 235 -8.24 7.48 -23.54
N ASN A 236 -7.08 6.84 -23.73
CA ASN A 236 -6.99 5.54 -24.38
C ASN A 236 -7.49 4.41 -23.48
N LEU A 237 -7.19 4.44 -22.18
CA LEU A 237 -7.74 3.51 -21.20
C LEU A 237 -9.27 3.58 -21.18
N SER A 238 -9.84 4.80 -21.15
CA SER A 238 -11.29 4.98 -21.17
C SER A 238 -11.93 4.40 -22.44
N LYS A 239 -11.30 4.60 -23.59
CA LYS A 239 -11.80 4.01 -24.87
C LYS A 239 -11.74 2.48 -24.86
N ALA A 240 -10.64 1.93 -24.34
CA ALA A 240 -10.49 0.48 -24.22
C ALA A 240 -11.60 -0.11 -23.33
N LEU A 241 -11.79 0.45 -22.13
CA LEU A 241 -12.83 0.00 -21.20
C LEU A 241 -14.24 0.14 -21.79
N GLU A 242 -14.54 1.25 -22.46
CA GLU A 242 -15.84 1.46 -23.12
C GLU A 242 -16.10 0.36 -24.17
N SER A 243 -15.08 -0.12 -24.88
CA SER A 243 -15.20 -1.18 -25.86
C SER A 243 -15.47 -2.57 -25.27
N LEU A 244 -15.20 -2.76 -23.96
CA LEU A 244 -15.47 -4.02 -23.26
C LEU A 244 -16.91 -4.12 -22.74
N LYS A 245 -17.67 -3.04 -22.73
CA LYS A 245 -19.08 -3.04 -22.29
C LYS A 245 -19.91 -3.99 -23.14
N GLY A 246 -20.82 -4.70 -22.49
CA GLY A 246 -21.61 -5.75 -23.09
C GLY A 246 -20.96 -7.14 -23.08
N SER A 247 -19.67 -7.25 -22.72
CA SER A 247 -19.01 -8.55 -22.56
C SER A 247 -19.51 -9.30 -21.31
N HIS A 248 -19.80 -8.56 -20.23
CA HIS A 248 -20.39 -9.09 -19.00
C HIS A 248 -21.37 -8.07 -18.41
N PRO A 249 -22.59 -7.96 -18.98
CA PRO A 249 -23.52 -6.88 -18.62
C PRO A 249 -24.08 -7.01 -17.20
N GLU A 250 -24.08 -8.22 -16.62
CA GLU A 250 -24.69 -8.48 -15.32
C GLU A 250 -23.68 -8.38 -14.18
N ALA A 251 -24.06 -7.67 -13.12
CA ALA A 251 -23.28 -7.63 -11.88
C ALA A 251 -23.53 -8.90 -11.06
N GLY A 252 -22.52 -9.73 -10.90
CA GLY A 252 -22.64 -10.98 -10.13
C GLY A 252 -21.48 -11.28 -9.19
N GLY A 253 -20.43 -10.47 -9.22
CA GLY A 253 -19.19 -10.69 -8.45
C GLY A 253 -18.47 -11.98 -8.86
N LEU A 254 -17.46 -12.37 -8.08
CA LEU A 254 -16.61 -13.54 -8.38
C LEU A 254 -17.38 -14.86 -8.52
N SER A 255 -18.53 -15.00 -7.86
CA SER A 255 -19.32 -16.24 -7.93
C SER A 255 -19.91 -16.56 -9.31
N THR A 256 -19.89 -15.61 -10.24
CA THR A 256 -20.38 -15.80 -11.60
C THR A 256 -19.32 -16.36 -12.55
N TYR A 257 -18.04 -16.34 -12.16
CA TYR A 257 -16.94 -16.86 -12.96
C TYR A 257 -16.61 -18.31 -12.61
N GLU A 258 -16.07 -19.06 -13.55
CA GLU A 258 -15.81 -20.50 -13.42
C GLU A 258 -14.98 -20.87 -12.19
N HIS A 259 -13.84 -20.18 -11.94
CA HIS A 259 -12.98 -20.38 -10.77
C HIS A 259 -13.11 -19.25 -9.73
N GLY A 260 -14.18 -18.48 -9.80
CA GLY A 260 -14.35 -17.31 -8.92
C GLY A 260 -14.41 -17.66 -7.44
N ARG A 261 -14.91 -18.84 -7.06
CA ARG A 261 -14.92 -19.31 -5.67
C ARG A 261 -13.53 -19.66 -5.18
N GLU A 262 -12.69 -20.22 -6.04
CA GLU A 262 -11.30 -20.56 -5.74
C GLU A 262 -10.49 -19.27 -5.54
N TYR A 263 -10.66 -18.31 -6.45
CA TYR A 263 -10.02 -17.00 -6.32
C TYR A 263 -10.50 -16.24 -5.07
N TYR A 264 -11.78 -16.31 -4.73
CA TYR A 264 -12.31 -15.72 -3.50
C TYR A 264 -11.70 -16.36 -2.24
N ALA A 265 -11.51 -17.68 -2.24
CA ALA A 265 -10.87 -18.38 -1.13
C ALA A 265 -9.40 -17.96 -0.97
N TYR A 266 -8.67 -17.82 -2.10
CA TYR A 266 -7.32 -17.22 -2.10
C TYR A 266 -7.32 -15.80 -1.51
N LEU A 267 -8.19 -14.91 -1.99
CA LEU A 267 -8.31 -13.55 -1.47
C LEU A 267 -8.63 -13.54 0.04
N ALA A 268 -9.52 -14.42 0.49
CA ALA A 268 -9.85 -14.54 1.91
C ALA A 268 -8.61 -14.94 2.73
N ALA A 269 -7.84 -15.92 2.28
CA ALA A 269 -6.60 -16.31 2.94
C ALA A 269 -5.56 -15.18 2.94
N ALA A 270 -5.32 -14.56 1.79
CA ALA A 270 -4.36 -13.47 1.63
C ALA A 270 -4.70 -12.24 2.49
N LEU A 271 -5.98 -11.91 2.63
CA LEU A 271 -6.43 -10.73 3.38
C LEU A 271 -6.56 -10.97 4.89
N THR A 272 -6.84 -12.20 5.31
CA THR A 272 -7.06 -12.53 6.73
C THR A 272 -5.85 -13.17 7.39
N GLY A 273 -4.87 -13.62 6.61
CA GLY A 273 -3.69 -14.33 7.11
C GLY A 273 -4.03 -15.68 7.77
N THR A 274 -5.11 -16.35 7.32
CA THR A 274 -5.52 -17.65 7.84
C THR A 274 -5.85 -18.63 6.72
N ASP A 275 -5.58 -19.90 6.95
CA ASP A 275 -5.92 -21.03 6.08
C ASP A 275 -7.36 -21.54 6.28
N SER A 276 -8.15 -20.85 7.12
CA SER A 276 -9.53 -21.22 7.39
C SER A 276 -10.38 -21.11 6.12
N SER A 277 -11.25 -22.11 5.90
CA SER A 277 -12.19 -22.03 4.78
C SER A 277 -13.15 -20.85 4.93
N VAL A 278 -13.65 -20.34 3.80
CA VAL A 278 -14.64 -19.25 3.74
C VAL A 278 -15.87 -19.55 4.63
N ASP A 279 -16.36 -20.80 4.62
CA ASP A 279 -17.50 -21.21 5.46
C ASP A 279 -17.16 -21.22 6.95
N ALA A 280 -15.93 -21.60 7.31
CA ALA A 280 -15.47 -21.53 8.70
C ALA A 280 -15.31 -20.06 9.16
N LEU A 281 -14.78 -19.18 8.32
CA LEU A 281 -14.71 -17.74 8.58
C LEU A 281 -16.09 -17.14 8.76
N LYS A 282 -17.03 -17.44 7.85
CA LYS A 282 -18.44 -17.00 7.96
C LYS A 282 -19.07 -17.44 9.26
N THR A 283 -18.95 -18.73 9.61
CA THR A 283 -19.48 -19.27 10.85
C THR A 283 -18.91 -18.58 12.09
N ARG A 284 -17.59 -18.31 12.10
CA ARG A 284 -16.91 -17.59 13.18
C ARG A 284 -17.43 -16.16 13.32
N ILE A 285 -17.57 -15.45 12.19
CA ILE A 285 -18.08 -14.07 12.16
C ILE A 285 -19.51 -14.03 12.66
N GLU A 286 -20.40 -14.89 12.17
CA GLU A 286 -21.78 -14.95 12.60
C GLU A 286 -21.91 -15.22 14.11
N LYS A 287 -21.11 -16.16 14.63
CA LYS A 287 -21.06 -16.46 16.07
C LYS A 287 -20.58 -15.26 16.88
N GLN A 288 -19.54 -14.57 16.42
CA GLN A 288 -19.00 -13.39 17.10
C GLN A 288 -20.04 -12.25 17.09
N MET A 289 -20.66 -11.97 15.95
CA MET A 289 -21.72 -10.96 15.84
C MET A 289 -22.88 -11.24 16.82
N GLN A 290 -23.30 -12.50 16.95
CA GLN A 290 -24.36 -12.88 17.92
C GLN A 290 -23.91 -12.65 19.36
N ALA A 291 -22.66 -12.98 19.71
CA ALA A 291 -22.11 -12.75 21.04
C ALA A 291 -22.03 -11.23 21.33
N ASP A 292 -21.53 -10.43 20.40
CA ASP A 292 -21.41 -8.98 20.55
C ASP A 292 -22.77 -8.31 20.69
N LEU A 293 -23.77 -8.70 19.88
CA LEU A 293 -25.15 -8.22 20.01
C LEU A 293 -25.79 -8.59 21.36
N SER A 294 -25.49 -9.78 21.87
CA SER A 294 -25.94 -10.20 23.18
C SER A 294 -25.33 -9.37 24.30
N GLU A 295 -24.01 -9.14 24.22
CA GLU A 295 -23.28 -8.31 25.19
C GLU A 295 -23.76 -6.85 25.15
N ILE A 296 -23.97 -6.28 23.99
CA ILE A 296 -24.52 -4.92 23.80
C ILE A 296 -25.91 -4.84 24.50
N ARG A 297 -26.77 -5.82 24.28
CA ARG A 297 -28.12 -5.85 24.94
C ARG A 297 -28.02 -5.90 26.43
N VAL A 298 -27.11 -6.69 26.99
CA VAL A 298 -26.88 -6.77 28.43
C VAL A 298 -26.42 -5.42 28.97
N ARG A 299 -25.40 -4.83 28.37
CA ARG A 299 -24.85 -3.54 28.78
C ARG A 299 -25.86 -2.41 28.69
N LEU A 300 -26.66 -2.34 27.64
CA LEU A 300 -27.71 -1.32 27.50
C LEU A 300 -28.85 -1.51 28.52
N LYS A 301 -29.09 -2.75 28.96
CA LYS A 301 -30.06 -3.02 30.03
C LYS A 301 -29.54 -2.63 31.41
N GLU A 302 -28.27 -2.90 31.69
CA GLU A 302 -27.62 -2.57 32.96
C GLU A 302 -27.29 -1.07 33.06
N HIS A 303 -26.99 -0.42 31.89
CA HIS A 303 -26.58 0.97 31.74
C HIS A 303 -27.45 1.69 30.73
N PRO A 304 -28.74 1.98 31.04
CA PRO A 304 -29.63 2.65 30.08
C PRO A 304 -29.16 4.07 29.63
N GLU A 305 -28.33 4.71 30.46
CA GLU A 305 -27.71 6.01 30.18
C GLU A 305 -26.79 5.95 28.95
N LEU A 306 -26.22 4.78 28.60
CA LEU A 306 -25.35 4.62 27.42
C LEU A 306 -26.09 4.97 26.13
N VAL A 307 -27.38 4.65 26.02
CA VAL A 307 -28.19 5.03 24.83
C VAL A 307 -28.20 6.54 24.64
N ARG A 308 -28.35 7.30 25.71
CA ARG A 308 -28.29 8.77 25.64
C ARG A 308 -26.89 9.24 25.35
N GLN A 309 -25.89 8.68 26.00
CA GLN A 309 -24.49 9.05 25.74
C GLN A 309 -24.05 8.78 24.30
N MET A 310 -24.52 7.70 23.67
CA MET A 310 -24.26 7.40 22.25
C MET A 310 -24.92 8.42 21.31
N THR A 311 -26.06 8.99 21.70
CA THR A 311 -26.76 10.02 20.89
C THR A 311 -26.31 11.43 21.21
N ASP A 312 -25.93 11.70 22.45
CA ASP A 312 -25.58 13.03 22.96
C ASP A 312 -24.07 13.22 23.16
N SER A 313 -23.24 12.24 22.77
CA SER A 313 -21.79 12.34 22.87
C SER A 313 -21.29 13.41 21.88
N ALA A 314 -21.40 14.67 22.30
CA ALA A 314 -20.70 15.76 21.66
C ALA A 314 -19.20 15.54 21.95
N ILE A 315 -18.47 15.02 20.98
CA ILE A 315 -17.02 15.18 20.94
C ILE A 315 -16.80 16.69 20.82
N THR A 316 -16.32 17.31 21.88
CA THR A 316 -16.12 18.75 21.95
C THR A 316 -14.82 19.22 21.31
N LEU A 317 -13.91 18.26 21.02
CA LEU A 317 -12.63 18.53 20.35
C LEU A 317 -12.84 18.51 18.84
N SER A 318 -12.52 19.61 18.19
CA SER A 318 -12.59 19.77 16.73
C SER A 318 -11.25 20.07 16.07
N ASP A 319 -10.28 20.53 16.85
CA ASP A 319 -8.92 20.74 16.36
C ASP A 319 -8.17 19.41 16.25
N PRO A 320 -7.62 19.07 15.09
CA PRO A 320 -6.94 17.79 14.89
C PRO A 320 -5.75 17.55 15.82
N ASP A 321 -4.96 18.60 16.12
CA ASP A 321 -3.84 18.50 17.04
C ASP A 321 -4.30 18.22 18.47
N GLU A 322 -5.34 18.90 18.95
CA GLU A 322 -5.93 18.66 20.26
C GLU A 322 -6.49 17.23 20.36
N ILE A 323 -7.11 16.74 19.29
CA ILE A 323 -7.61 15.36 19.21
C ILE A 323 -6.46 14.36 19.33
N LEU A 324 -5.39 14.52 18.54
CA LEU A 324 -4.24 13.60 18.56
C LEU A 324 -3.52 13.60 19.90
N GLN A 325 -3.33 14.77 20.52
CA GLN A 325 -2.75 14.89 21.87
C GLN A 325 -3.64 14.25 22.94
N ASN A 326 -4.96 14.40 22.82
CA ASN A 326 -5.90 13.73 23.70
C ASN A 326 -5.81 12.20 23.53
N LEU A 327 -5.80 11.71 22.31
CA LEU A 327 -5.65 10.27 22.01
C LEU A 327 -4.32 9.71 22.55
N GLN A 328 -3.20 10.40 22.36
CA GLN A 328 -1.91 10.03 22.95
C GLN A 328 -1.99 9.87 24.46
N THR A 329 -2.74 10.74 25.14
CA THR A 329 -2.93 10.66 26.59
C THR A 329 -3.82 9.48 26.96
N GLN A 330 -4.91 9.27 26.23
CA GLN A 330 -5.88 8.20 26.54
C GLN A 330 -5.32 6.79 26.40
N ILE A 331 -4.37 6.57 25.50
CA ILE A 331 -3.81 5.23 25.23
C ILE A 331 -2.69 4.81 26.19
N GLN A 332 -2.20 5.70 27.07
CA GLN A 332 -0.97 5.47 27.88
C GLN A 332 -1.10 4.26 28.83
N ASP A 333 -2.28 3.98 29.34
CA ASP A 333 -2.50 2.87 30.24
C ASP A 333 -2.69 1.53 29.51
N ASP A 334 -3.10 1.56 28.26
CA ASP A 334 -3.49 0.37 27.49
C ASP A 334 -2.43 -0.06 26.45
N PHE A 335 -1.57 0.85 26.05
CA PHE A 335 -0.58 0.64 24.98
C PHE A 335 0.84 0.96 25.44
N PRO A 336 1.86 0.22 24.95
CA PRO A 336 3.28 0.53 25.24
C PRO A 336 3.66 1.94 24.80
N ALA A 337 4.55 2.58 25.56
CA ALA A 337 5.05 3.91 25.20
C ALA A 337 5.89 3.89 23.93
N LEU A 338 5.78 4.93 23.13
CA LEU A 338 6.65 5.20 21.98
C LEU A 338 7.85 6.06 22.41
N THR A 339 8.99 5.87 21.72
CA THR A 339 10.18 6.71 21.90
C THR A 339 9.99 8.09 21.27
N ASP A 340 9.39 8.13 20.06
CA ASP A 340 9.01 9.36 19.37
C ASP A 340 7.53 9.35 19.05
N THR A 341 6.85 10.44 19.40
CA THR A 341 5.42 10.67 19.14
C THR A 341 5.18 11.85 18.20
N SER A 342 6.23 12.30 17.51
CA SER A 342 6.13 13.42 16.58
C SER A 342 5.31 13.06 15.33
N TYR A 343 4.53 14.03 14.85
CA TYR A 343 3.75 13.91 13.63
C TYR A 343 3.59 15.28 12.96
N ALA A 344 3.22 15.23 11.68
CA ALA A 344 2.75 16.40 10.94
C ALA A 344 1.32 16.16 10.44
N ILE A 345 0.51 17.20 10.43
CA ILE A 345 -0.81 17.19 9.81
C ILE A 345 -0.71 17.92 8.47
N LYS A 346 -1.22 17.29 7.43
CA LYS A 346 -1.41 17.89 6.11
C LYS A 346 -2.86 17.78 5.67
N TYR A 347 -3.31 18.75 4.91
CA TYR A 347 -4.65 18.72 4.35
C TYR A 347 -4.61 18.25 2.90
N VAL A 348 -5.61 17.44 2.56
CA VAL A 348 -5.77 16.93 1.19
C VAL A 348 -6.05 18.12 0.26
N PRO A 349 -5.35 18.24 -0.88
CA PRO A 349 -5.66 19.25 -1.87
C PRO A 349 -7.12 19.18 -2.36
N GLU A 350 -7.76 20.33 -2.59
CA GLU A 350 -9.18 20.43 -3.00
C GLU A 350 -9.53 19.52 -4.19
N ALA A 351 -8.62 19.38 -5.14
CA ALA A 351 -8.80 18.53 -6.31
C ALA A 351 -8.93 17.01 -6.00
N LEU A 352 -8.45 16.57 -4.83
CA LEU A 352 -8.51 15.17 -4.38
C LEU A 352 -9.62 14.88 -3.36
N GLU A 353 -10.22 15.91 -2.77
CA GLU A 353 -11.19 15.74 -1.69
C GLU A 353 -12.37 14.83 -2.04
N SER A 354 -12.78 14.83 -3.31
CA SER A 354 -13.88 13.97 -3.78
C SER A 354 -13.51 12.51 -3.99
N SER A 355 -12.20 12.19 -3.96
CA SER A 355 -11.66 10.88 -4.36
C SER A 355 -10.97 10.15 -3.21
N LEU A 356 -10.62 10.86 -2.13
CA LEU A 356 -9.88 10.32 -1.00
C LEU A 356 -10.75 10.14 0.25
N SER A 357 -10.31 9.23 1.11
CA SER A 357 -10.90 8.99 2.43
C SER A 357 -10.84 10.24 3.31
N PRO A 358 -11.68 10.31 4.37
CA PRO A 358 -11.69 11.46 5.29
C PRO A 358 -10.36 11.77 5.97
N ALA A 359 -9.54 10.75 6.21
CA ALA A 359 -8.16 10.88 6.65
C ALA A 359 -7.36 9.66 6.17
N PHE A 360 -6.03 9.78 6.13
CA PHE A 360 -5.13 8.65 5.93
C PHE A 360 -3.74 8.94 6.48
N PHE A 361 -3.04 7.88 6.86
CA PHE A 361 -1.65 7.90 7.28
C PHE A 361 -0.77 7.39 6.14
N LEU A 362 0.27 8.14 5.79
CA LEU A 362 1.26 7.69 4.82
C LEU A 362 2.47 7.13 5.58
N VAL A 363 2.70 5.82 5.42
CA VAL A 363 3.85 5.15 6.04
C VAL A 363 5.15 5.76 5.52
N PRO A 364 6.03 6.28 6.40
CA PRO A 364 7.29 6.86 5.97
C PRO A 364 8.26 5.77 5.45
N PRO A 365 9.30 6.16 4.68
CA PRO A 365 10.37 5.24 4.31
C PRO A 365 10.99 4.55 5.53
N ILE A 366 11.43 3.30 5.36
CA ILE A 366 11.97 2.47 6.46
C ILE A 366 13.23 3.06 7.12
N ASP A 367 13.97 3.88 6.37
CA ASP A 367 15.20 4.58 6.79
C ASP A 367 14.99 6.09 6.95
N SER A 368 13.74 6.53 7.13
CA SER A 368 13.43 7.93 7.43
C SER A 368 13.78 8.31 8.86
N ASP A 369 13.83 9.61 9.11
CA ASP A 369 14.05 10.20 10.44
C ASP A 369 12.82 10.17 11.37
N GLY A 370 11.77 9.40 11.00
CA GLY A 370 10.55 9.22 11.79
C GLY A 370 9.49 10.30 11.57
N SER A 371 9.54 11.06 10.49
CA SER A 371 8.51 12.06 10.17
C SER A 371 7.19 11.40 9.75
N ASN A 372 6.31 11.18 10.72
CA ASN A 372 4.96 10.65 10.48
C ASN A 372 4.04 11.74 9.95
N THR A 373 3.25 11.47 8.93
CA THR A 373 2.29 12.43 8.37
C THR A 373 0.89 11.85 8.30
N ILE A 374 -0.07 12.56 8.89
CA ILE A 374 -1.50 12.27 8.76
C ILE A 374 -2.09 13.29 7.80
N TYR A 375 -2.86 12.81 6.84
CA TYR A 375 -3.59 13.63 5.88
C TYR A 375 -5.06 13.70 6.28
N ILE A 376 -5.64 14.90 6.23
CA ILE A 376 -7.06 15.16 6.54
C ILE A 376 -7.75 15.71 5.30
N ASN A 377 -8.85 15.07 4.92
CA ASN A 377 -9.76 15.54 3.88
C ASN A 377 -10.88 16.33 4.54
N GLU A 378 -10.80 17.66 4.51
CA GLU A 378 -11.75 18.55 5.18
C GLU A 378 -13.18 18.40 4.66
N LYS A 379 -13.36 18.07 3.38
CA LYS A 379 -14.67 17.88 2.78
C LYS A 379 -15.37 16.59 3.20
N ALA A 380 -14.60 15.53 3.40
CA ALA A 380 -15.10 14.21 3.77
C ALA A 380 -15.14 14.01 5.29
N SER A 381 -14.36 14.77 6.06
CA SER A 381 -14.36 14.74 7.51
C SER A 381 -15.47 15.63 8.08
N THR A 382 -16.13 15.17 9.14
CA THR A 382 -17.10 15.91 9.93
C THR A 382 -16.62 15.97 11.38
N GLU A 383 -17.08 16.96 12.15
CA GLU A 383 -16.76 17.03 13.59
C GLU A 383 -17.10 15.72 14.32
N GLN A 384 -18.13 15.01 13.88
CA GLN A 384 -18.59 13.77 14.50
C GLN A 384 -17.67 12.56 14.20
N ASN A 385 -17.04 12.52 13.01
CA ASN A 385 -16.20 11.39 12.62
C ASN A 385 -14.69 11.66 12.75
N LEU A 386 -14.27 12.93 12.84
CA LEU A 386 -12.86 13.33 12.85
C LEU A 386 -12.10 12.66 14.00
N TYR A 387 -12.66 12.62 15.20
CA TYR A 387 -12.01 11.99 16.36
C TYR A 387 -11.72 10.51 16.13
N THR A 388 -12.72 9.77 15.63
CA THR A 388 -12.57 8.33 15.36
C THR A 388 -11.63 8.05 14.19
N MET A 389 -11.64 8.92 13.18
CA MET A 389 -10.71 8.84 12.05
C MET A 389 -9.27 9.09 12.51
N LEU A 390 -9.03 10.10 13.34
CA LEU A 390 -7.70 10.37 13.86
C LEU A 390 -7.24 9.32 14.89
N ALA A 391 -8.16 8.63 15.56
CA ALA A 391 -7.83 7.45 16.34
C ALA A 391 -7.35 6.30 15.44
N HIS A 392 -7.99 6.11 14.29
CA HIS A 392 -7.64 5.09 13.32
C HIS A 392 -6.31 5.40 12.59
N GLU A 393 -6.12 6.63 12.14
CA GLU A 393 -4.91 7.01 11.39
C GLU A 393 -3.73 7.36 12.31
N GLY A 394 -4.00 7.83 13.52
CA GLY A 394 -2.99 8.31 14.47
C GLY A 394 -2.79 7.38 15.65
N TYR A 395 -3.47 7.64 16.78
CA TYR A 395 -3.28 6.97 18.07
C TYR A 395 -4.58 6.36 18.60
N PRO A 396 -4.63 5.01 18.81
CA PRO A 396 -3.57 4.01 18.68
C PRO A 396 -3.51 3.31 17.31
N GLY A 397 -3.85 3.98 16.24
CA GLY A 397 -4.02 3.41 14.90
C GLY A 397 -2.72 3.23 14.10
N HIS A 398 -2.79 3.51 12.79
CA HIS A 398 -1.70 3.24 11.83
C HIS A 398 -0.37 3.90 12.18
N LEU A 399 -0.39 5.18 12.57
CA LEU A 399 0.83 5.90 12.96
C LEU A 399 1.47 5.23 14.20
N TYR A 400 0.66 4.94 15.23
CA TYR A 400 1.16 4.28 16.43
C TYR A 400 1.79 2.92 16.10
N GLN A 401 1.11 2.10 15.30
CA GLN A 401 1.60 0.79 14.89
C GLN A 401 2.94 0.91 14.14
N SER A 402 3.02 1.82 13.16
CA SER A 402 4.23 2.04 12.37
C SER A 402 5.39 2.54 13.24
N ALA A 403 5.14 3.53 14.10
CA ALA A 403 6.16 4.08 14.99
C ALA A 403 6.64 3.04 16.02
N TYR A 404 5.72 2.26 16.61
CA TYR A 404 6.07 1.20 17.55
C TYR A 404 6.91 0.11 16.89
N PHE A 405 6.57 -0.29 15.66
CA PHE A 405 7.35 -1.26 14.91
C PHE A 405 8.76 -0.74 14.65
N ASN A 406 8.90 0.50 14.16
CA ASN A 406 10.20 1.11 13.87
C ASN A 406 11.05 1.31 15.14
N ASP A 407 10.46 1.59 16.30
CA ASP A 407 11.16 1.70 17.58
C ASP A 407 11.77 0.36 18.04
N ARG A 408 11.13 -0.76 17.67
CA ARG A 408 11.54 -2.11 18.10
C ARG A 408 12.44 -2.80 17.08
N GLU A 409 12.20 -2.53 15.81
CA GLU A 409 12.92 -3.09 14.68
C GLU A 409 13.48 -1.95 13.80
N PRO A 410 14.45 -1.16 14.33
CA PRO A 410 15.03 -0.09 13.55
C PRO A 410 15.67 -0.65 12.28
N ALA A 411 15.39 -0.03 11.16
CA ALA A 411 16.01 -0.42 9.89
C ALA A 411 17.54 -0.42 10.04
N ALA A 412 18.18 -1.52 9.66
CA ALA A 412 19.63 -1.73 9.82
C ALA A 412 20.52 -0.79 8.99
N ALA A 413 19.95 0.25 8.40
CA ALA A 413 20.63 1.27 7.60
C ALA A 413 21.71 2.07 8.35
N THR A 414 21.84 1.93 9.67
CA THR A 414 22.87 2.64 10.45
C THR A 414 24.13 1.83 10.70
N THR A 415 24.19 0.60 10.30
CA THR A 415 25.41 -0.19 10.42
C THR A 415 26.26 -0.07 9.17
N LYS A 416 27.37 0.65 9.30
CA LYS A 416 28.53 0.56 8.40
C LYS A 416 28.76 -0.91 8.06
N ALA A 417 29.08 -1.19 6.81
CA ALA A 417 29.43 -2.53 6.30
C ALA A 417 30.14 -3.37 7.38
N GLY A 418 29.44 -4.34 7.98
CA GLY A 418 30.02 -5.22 8.98
C GLY A 418 29.10 -5.71 10.09
N ASP A 419 27.91 -5.15 10.31
CA ASP A 419 27.03 -5.63 11.38
C ASP A 419 25.63 -5.94 10.80
N SER A 420 25.37 -7.22 10.68
CA SER A 420 24.18 -7.79 10.03
C SER A 420 23.06 -8.01 11.05
N THR A 421 22.13 -7.10 11.18
CA THR A 421 20.80 -7.43 11.75
C THR A 421 19.77 -6.45 11.20
N ALA A 422 19.28 -6.67 10.00
CA ALA A 422 18.12 -5.98 9.49
C ALA A 422 17.00 -6.97 9.23
N ASN A 423 16.00 -6.92 10.06
CA ASN A 423 14.80 -7.73 9.94
C ASN A 423 13.61 -6.88 9.51
N CYS A 424 13.59 -6.45 8.27
CA CYS A 424 12.35 -6.05 7.59
C CYS A 424 12.38 -6.63 6.19
N THR A 425 11.69 -7.72 6.00
CA THR A 425 11.41 -8.25 4.68
C THR A 425 10.14 -7.61 4.14
N PRO A 426 10.23 -6.82 3.06
CA PRO A 426 9.07 -6.57 2.24
C PRO A 426 8.68 -7.88 1.59
N THR A 427 7.41 -8.25 1.69
CA THR A 427 6.85 -9.33 0.87
C THR A 427 6.96 -8.96 -0.62
N PRO A 428 7.08 -9.95 -1.52
CA PRO A 428 7.28 -9.75 -2.95
C PRO A 428 6.15 -9.03 -3.71
N SER A 429 5.15 -8.47 -3.06
CA SER A 429 4.17 -7.59 -3.67
C SER A 429 4.05 -6.32 -2.83
N THR A 430 4.83 -5.33 -3.19
CA THR A 430 4.84 -3.98 -2.56
C THR A 430 3.50 -3.27 -2.66
N THR A 431 2.65 -3.66 -3.58
CA THR A 431 1.24 -3.23 -3.68
C THR A 431 0.38 -3.72 -2.52
N ASP A 432 0.69 -4.86 -1.91
CA ASP A 432 -0.13 -5.44 -0.85
C ASP A 432 0.20 -4.91 0.56
N CYS A 433 1.41 -4.51 0.84
CA CYS A 433 1.73 -3.87 2.13
C CYS A 433 0.98 -2.55 2.34
N ARG A 434 0.76 -1.77 1.26
CA ARG A 434 -0.05 -0.54 1.32
C ARG A 434 -1.54 -0.82 1.33
N LYS A 435 -2.02 -1.85 0.64
CA LYS A 435 -3.43 -2.26 0.69
C LYS A 435 -3.84 -2.77 2.07
N ARG A 436 -2.90 -3.33 2.86
CA ARG A 436 -3.17 -3.79 4.23
C ARG A 436 -3.20 -2.67 5.27
N SER A 437 -2.52 -1.54 5.02
CA SER A 437 -2.58 -0.38 5.93
C SER A 437 -3.78 0.54 5.69
N ASN A 438 -4.46 0.40 4.54
CA ASN A 438 -5.60 1.24 4.14
C ASN A 438 -6.95 0.51 4.13
N ARG A 439 -7.09 -0.58 4.90
CA ARG A 439 -8.37 -1.29 5.09
C ARG A 439 -8.72 -1.47 6.55
#